data_cba5161134edde19679f8aa5c0c1dcd5
#
_entry.id   cba5161134edde19679f8aa5c0c1dcd5
#
_cell.length_a   1.000
_cell.length_b   1.000
_cell.length_c   1.000
_cell.angle_alpha   90.00
_cell.angle_beta   90.00
_cell.angle_gamma   90.00
#
_symmetry.space_group_name_H-M   'P 1'
#
loop_
_entity.id
_entity.type
_entity.pdbx_description
1 polymer ?
#
loop_
_entity_poly.entity_id
_entity_poly.type
_entity_poly.pdbx_seq_one_letter_code
_entity_poly.pdbx_strand_id
1 'polypeptide(L)'
;QMCIRDRFGELLAAAQQAEAEEFTVENEVLKIDFSTRGGQVKDVTLKDYTKYAPRDERNQPVRLFDPATANFALTFYVKNGHNNVLVNTADYTFNLVSMEKDADGAQRITMDLPVARDAVLRYEYVVYNIQSPARDYLVDLNVYLKNMAPQMASQTTVGIDWSNRSYQNEKGFQNENTYTTISVSYTHLRAHETTLHL
;
A
#
# COMPACT_ATOMS: atom_id res chain seq x y z
N GLN A 1 -21.41 -22.74 -24.63
CA GLN A 1 -21.07 -22.68 -23.18
C GLN A 1 -19.61 -22.27 -23.06
N MET A 2 -19.38 -20.97 -23.06
CA MET A 2 -18.04 -20.41 -22.80
C MET A 2 -17.72 -20.64 -21.34
N CYS A 3 -16.66 -21.38 -21.05
CA CYS A 3 -16.31 -21.89 -19.74
C CYS A 3 -16.15 -20.77 -18.71
N ILE A 4 -16.85 -20.89 -17.60
CA ILE A 4 -16.73 -20.08 -16.37
C ILE A 4 -15.27 -20.03 -15.83
N ARG A 5 -14.40 -20.90 -16.32
CA ARG A 5 -12.99 -21.01 -15.94
C ARG A 5 -12.05 -19.92 -16.49
N ASP A 6 -12.48 -19.21 -17.54
CA ASP A 6 -11.58 -18.28 -18.27
C ASP A 6 -11.61 -16.84 -17.73
N ARG A 7 -12.63 -16.50 -16.92
CA ARG A 7 -12.82 -15.14 -16.41
C ARG A 7 -11.79 -14.68 -15.35
N PHE A 8 -11.10 -15.63 -14.74
CA PHE A 8 -10.06 -15.31 -13.76
C PHE A 8 -8.87 -14.61 -14.46
N GLY A 9 -8.39 -15.18 -15.57
CA GLY A 9 -7.33 -14.60 -16.37
C GLY A 9 -7.70 -13.25 -16.99
N GLU A 10 -8.96 -13.07 -17.37
CA GLU A 10 -9.46 -11.82 -17.99
C GLU A 10 -9.43 -10.64 -17.01
N LEU A 11 -9.86 -10.82 -15.74
CA LEU A 11 -9.88 -9.74 -14.76
C LEU A 11 -8.48 -9.28 -14.38
N LEU A 12 -7.58 -10.21 -14.11
CA LEU A 12 -6.19 -9.88 -13.81
C LEU A 12 -5.47 -9.31 -15.04
N ALA A 13 -5.71 -9.83 -16.24
CA ALA A 13 -5.16 -9.27 -17.46
C ALA A 13 -5.65 -7.83 -17.71
N ALA A 14 -6.93 -7.56 -17.45
CA ALA A 14 -7.49 -6.22 -17.53
C ALA A 14 -6.84 -5.28 -16.48
N ALA A 15 -6.69 -5.74 -15.24
CA ALA A 15 -6.04 -4.97 -14.19
C ALA A 15 -4.55 -4.72 -14.47
N GLN A 16 -3.87 -5.63 -15.17
CA GLN A 16 -2.48 -5.46 -15.56
C GLN A 16 -2.31 -4.37 -16.64
N GLN A 17 -3.28 -4.25 -17.55
CA GLN A 17 -3.26 -3.31 -18.67
C GLN A 17 -3.92 -1.97 -18.33
N ALA A 18 -4.65 -1.87 -17.22
CA ALA A 18 -5.33 -0.64 -16.82
C ALA A 18 -4.32 0.48 -16.55
N GLU A 19 -4.67 1.69 -16.94
CA GLU A 19 -3.89 2.88 -16.64
C GLU A 19 -3.90 3.15 -15.14
N ALA A 20 -2.75 3.54 -14.61
CA ALA A 20 -2.61 3.90 -13.22
C ALA A 20 -3.08 5.34 -13.00
N GLU A 21 -3.83 5.55 -11.93
CA GLU A 21 -4.18 6.86 -11.44
C GLU A 21 -3.33 7.20 -10.22
N GLU A 22 -2.90 8.45 -10.12
CA GLU A 22 -2.23 8.98 -8.94
C GLU A 22 -3.12 10.03 -8.28
N PHE A 23 -3.19 10.01 -6.96
CA PHE A 23 -3.99 10.96 -6.20
C PHE A 23 -3.30 11.26 -4.86
N THR A 24 -3.62 12.43 -4.31
CA THR A 24 -3.03 12.94 -3.07
C THR A 24 -4.06 12.94 -1.95
N VAL A 25 -3.63 12.52 -0.77
CA VAL A 25 -4.37 12.62 0.48
C VAL A 25 -3.53 13.42 1.47
N GLU A 26 -4.14 14.41 2.11
CA GLU A 26 -3.44 15.29 3.04
C GLU A 26 -4.19 15.39 4.37
N ASN A 27 -3.42 15.43 5.44
CA ASN A 27 -3.86 15.95 6.73
C ASN A 27 -3.03 17.21 7.10
N GLU A 28 -3.06 17.65 8.33
CA GLU A 28 -2.34 18.86 8.74
C GLU A 28 -0.82 18.70 8.68
N VAL A 29 -0.29 17.51 8.91
CA VAL A 29 1.15 17.23 9.05
C VAL A 29 1.75 16.41 7.90
N LEU A 30 0.91 15.66 7.14
CA LEU A 30 1.32 14.78 6.05
C LEU A 30 0.69 15.18 4.72
N LYS A 31 1.47 15.01 3.66
CA LYS A 31 0.99 14.88 2.29
C LYS A 31 1.43 13.52 1.76
N ILE A 32 0.50 12.73 1.28
CA ILE A 32 0.71 11.35 0.83
C ILE A 32 0.21 11.22 -0.59
N ASP A 33 1.10 10.86 -1.50
CA ASP A 33 0.72 10.56 -2.88
C ASP A 33 0.58 9.03 -3.03
N PHE A 34 -0.58 8.61 -3.51
CA PHE A 34 -0.94 7.22 -3.78
C PHE A 34 -0.92 6.93 -5.27
N SER A 35 -0.71 5.67 -5.61
CA SER A 35 -0.90 5.15 -6.94
C SER A 35 -1.83 3.94 -6.91
N THR A 36 -2.77 3.88 -7.85
CA THR A 36 -3.58 2.67 -8.04
C THR A 36 -2.77 1.51 -8.60
N ARG A 37 -1.61 1.77 -9.24
CA ARG A 37 -0.66 0.72 -9.61
C ARG A 37 -0.02 0.14 -8.36
N GLY A 38 -0.27 -1.13 -8.10
CA GLY A 38 0.11 -1.80 -6.86
C GLY A 38 -0.75 -1.43 -5.65
N GLY A 39 -1.67 -0.44 -5.78
CA GLY A 39 -2.48 0.05 -4.67
C GLY A 39 -1.63 0.65 -3.54
N GLN A 40 -0.54 1.35 -3.85
CA GLN A 40 0.52 1.68 -2.89
C GLN A 40 0.72 3.18 -2.68
N VAL A 41 1.40 3.49 -1.57
CA VAL A 41 1.94 4.84 -1.32
C VAL A 41 3.16 5.06 -2.21
N LYS A 42 3.18 6.16 -2.96
CA LYS A 42 4.26 6.56 -3.86
C LYS A 42 5.22 7.56 -3.25
N ASP A 43 4.70 8.49 -2.47
CA ASP A 43 5.50 9.54 -1.83
C ASP A 43 4.86 9.98 -0.53
N VAL A 44 5.69 10.37 0.43
CA VAL A 44 5.25 10.94 1.70
C VAL A 44 6.08 12.16 2.01
N THR A 45 5.41 13.28 2.21
CA THR A 45 6.01 14.56 2.58
C THR A 45 5.55 14.96 3.99
N LEU A 46 6.49 15.30 4.86
CA LEU A 46 6.24 15.87 6.19
C LEU A 46 6.16 17.38 6.05
N LYS A 47 4.99 17.97 6.36
CA LYS A 47 4.73 19.40 6.14
C LYS A 47 5.47 20.28 7.15
N ASP A 48 5.63 19.82 8.38
CA ASP A 48 6.20 20.59 9.50
C ASP A 48 7.72 20.47 9.59
N TYR A 49 8.33 19.65 8.75
CA TYR A 49 9.77 19.39 8.79
C TYR A 49 10.43 19.83 7.48
N THR A 50 11.60 20.46 7.63
CA THR A 50 12.43 20.86 6.48
C THR A 50 13.73 20.08 6.48
N LYS A 51 14.15 19.64 5.30
CA LYS A 51 15.40 18.92 5.15
C LYS A 51 16.60 19.85 5.37
N TYR A 52 17.69 19.31 5.89
CA TYR A 52 18.96 20.02 5.89
C TYR A 52 19.45 20.20 4.46
N ALA A 53 19.66 21.45 4.05
CA ALA A 53 20.19 21.79 2.73
C ALA A 53 21.09 23.04 2.79
N PRO A 54 21.97 23.23 1.80
CA PRO A 54 22.70 24.50 1.60
C PRO A 54 21.73 25.69 1.56
N ARG A 55 22.25 26.89 1.81
CA ARG A 55 21.44 28.12 1.97
C ARG A 55 20.40 28.35 0.88
N ASP A 56 20.70 27.97 -0.35
CA ASP A 56 19.86 28.23 -1.53
C ASP A 56 18.68 27.25 -1.66
N GLU A 57 18.72 26.12 -0.94
CA GLU A 57 17.70 25.08 -0.96
C GLU A 57 17.00 24.90 0.39
N ARG A 58 17.21 25.84 1.33
CA ARG A 58 16.53 25.81 2.64
C ARG A 58 15.03 25.97 2.46
N ASN A 59 14.28 25.31 3.35
CA ASN A 59 12.81 25.29 3.39
C ASN A 59 12.13 24.29 2.46
N GLN A 60 12.85 23.33 1.89
CA GLN A 60 12.17 22.20 1.25
C GLN A 60 11.65 21.24 2.31
N PRO A 61 10.39 20.80 2.21
CA PRO A 61 9.83 19.85 3.16
C PRO A 61 10.58 18.51 3.10
N VAL A 62 10.56 17.79 4.22
CA VAL A 62 11.11 16.44 4.29
C VAL A 62 10.26 15.51 3.45
N ARG A 63 10.89 14.82 2.51
CA ARG A 63 10.32 13.66 1.81
C ARG A 63 10.96 12.40 2.37
N LEU A 64 10.16 11.37 2.63
CA LEU A 64 10.66 10.20 3.32
C LEU A 64 11.48 9.28 2.41
N PHE A 65 11.08 9.13 1.15
CA PHE A 65 11.74 8.23 0.21
C PHE A 65 11.57 8.68 -1.24
N ASP A 66 12.36 8.08 -2.11
CA ASP A 66 12.31 8.30 -3.56
C ASP A 66 11.12 7.55 -4.17
N PRO A 67 10.12 8.24 -4.74
CA PRO A 67 8.94 7.61 -5.32
C PRO A 67 9.24 6.68 -6.50
N ALA A 68 10.38 6.87 -7.18
CA ALA A 68 10.79 5.96 -8.25
C ALA A 68 11.24 4.57 -7.74
N THR A 69 11.56 4.47 -6.46
CA THR A 69 12.01 3.24 -5.82
C THR A 69 10.98 2.65 -4.85
N ALA A 70 9.88 3.37 -4.62
CA ALA A 70 8.82 2.89 -3.74
C ALA A 70 8.16 1.65 -4.33
N ASN A 71 8.18 0.56 -3.58
CA ASN A 71 7.52 -0.69 -3.91
C ASN A 71 6.90 -1.27 -2.65
N PHE A 72 5.62 -1.56 -2.74
CA PHE A 72 4.89 -2.38 -1.77
C PHE A 72 4.05 -3.39 -2.54
N ALA A 73 4.24 -4.66 -2.26
CA ALA A 73 3.53 -5.72 -2.94
C ALA A 73 3.17 -6.87 -1.99
N LEU A 74 2.04 -7.48 -2.26
CA LEU A 74 1.70 -8.80 -1.74
C LEU A 74 1.91 -9.84 -2.84
N THR A 75 2.47 -10.98 -2.46
CA THR A 75 2.68 -12.12 -3.36
C THR A 75 1.95 -13.36 -2.85
N PHE A 76 1.17 -13.97 -3.71
CA PHE A 76 0.43 -15.19 -3.39
C PHE A 76 0.10 -15.98 -4.66
N TYR A 77 -0.19 -17.27 -4.50
CA TYR A 77 -0.58 -18.11 -5.62
C TYR A 77 -2.10 -18.25 -5.71
N VAL A 78 -2.60 -18.16 -6.92
CA VAL A 78 -4.00 -18.38 -7.25
C VAL A 78 -4.16 -19.55 -8.20
N LYS A 79 -5.27 -20.26 -8.08
CA LYS A 79 -5.61 -21.40 -8.94
C LYS A 79 -6.09 -20.89 -10.29
N ASN A 80 -5.44 -21.35 -11.35
CA ASN A 80 -5.89 -21.16 -12.72
C ASN A 80 -6.00 -22.53 -13.41
N GLY A 81 -7.17 -23.14 -13.32
CA GLY A 81 -7.40 -24.49 -13.79
C GLY A 81 -6.56 -25.52 -13.02
N HIS A 82 -5.62 -26.17 -13.71
CA HIS A 82 -4.70 -27.15 -13.14
C HIS A 82 -3.36 -26.52 -12.68
N ASN A 83 -3.13 -25.27 -12.99
CA ASN A 83 -1.89 -24.54 -12.66
C ASN A 83 -2.13 -23.52 -11.56
N ASN A 84 -1.07 -23.23 -10.80
CA ASN A 84 -1.03 -22.10 -9.89
C ASN A 84 -0.28 -20.94 -10.57
N VAL A 85 -0.85 -19.75 -10.51
CA VAL A 85 -0.24 -18.51 -11.01
C VAL A 85 0.18 -17.66 -9.83
N LEU A 86 1.43 -17.21 -9.84
CA LEU A 86 1.92 -16.24 -8.85
C LEU A 86 1.34 -14.87 -9.20
N VAL A 87 0.65 -14.28 -8.26
CA VAL A 87 0.20 -12.88 -8.31
C VAL A 87 1.17 -12.04 -7.48
N ASN A 88 1.73 -11.01 -8.12
CA ASN A 88 2.44 -9.93 -7.45
C ASN A 88 1.63 -8.66 -7.62
N THR A 89 1.11 -8.09 -6.55
CA THR A 89 0.18 -6.97 -6.62
C THR A 89 0.75 -5.72 -7.26
N ALA A 90 2.09 -5.53 -7.25
CA ALA A 90 2.74 -4.42 -7.93
C ALA A 90 2.51 -4.40 -9.45
N ASP A 91 2.20 -5.56 -10.05
CA ASP A 91 1.98 -5.70 -11.50
C ASP A 91 0.56 -5.32 -11.93
N TYR A 92 -0.33 -5.01 -10.99
CA TYR A 92 -1.75 -4.79 -11.25
C TYR A 92 -2.21 -3.39 -10.80
N THR A 93 -3.15 -2.85 -11.53
CA THR A 93 -3.81 -1.59 -11.17
C THR A 93 -5.08 -1.88 -10.40
N PHE A 94 -5.19 -1.34 -9.22
CA PHE A 94 -6.36 -1.43 -8.36
C PHE A 94 -7.42 -0.42 -8.80
N ASN A 95 -8.68 -0.75 -8.57
CA ASN A 95 -9.78 0.18 -8.74
C ASN A 95 -9.93 1.02 -7.46
N LEU A 96 -9.89 2.34 -7.57
CA LEU A 96 -10.25 3.23 -6.46
C LEU A 96 -11.76 3.14 -6.24
N VAL A 97 -12.18 2.58 -5.09
CA VAL A 97 -13.59 2.34 -4.77
C VAL A 97 -14.21 3.53 -4.05
N SER A 98 -13.52 4.04 -3.04
CA SER A 98 -13.98 5.19 -2.27
C SER A 98 -12.83 5.95 -1.64
N MET A 99 -13.08 7.24 -1.43
CA MET A 99 -12.31 8.13 -0.57
C MET A 99 -13.30 8.84 0.35
N GLU A 100 -13.34 8.44 1.60
CA GLU A 100 -14.30 8.93 2.58
C GLU A 100 -13.58 9.62 3.73
N LYS A 101 -14.24 10.60 4.31
CA LYS A 101 -13.76 11.26 5.52
C LYS A 101 -14.68 10.88 6.67
N ASP A 102 -14.10 10.27 7.69
CA ASP A 102 -14.82 9.88 8.90
C ASP A 102 -15.19 11.10 9.76
N ALA A 103 -16.10 10.91 10.70
CA ALA A 103 -16.58 12.00 11.56
C ALA A 103 -15.48 12.58 12.47
N ASP A 104 -14.45 11.82 12.78
CA ASP A 104 -13.26 12.22 13.53
C ASP A 104 -12.17 12.91 12.67
N GLY A 105 -12.45 13.04 11.36
CA GLY A 105 -11.54 13.66 10.40
C GLY A 105 -10.58 12.72 9.70
N ALA A 106 -10.50 11.44 10.09
CA ALA A 106 -9.69 10.45 9.40
C ALA A 106 -10.18 10.23 7.96
N GLN A 107 -9.24 10.05 7.05
CA GLN A 107 -9.53 9.79 5.65
C GLN A 107 -9.31 8.30 5.34
N ARG A 108 -10.35 7.66 4.83
CA ARG A 108 -10.36 6.25 4.48
C ARG A 108 -10.36 6.08 2.97
N ILE A 109 -9.34 5.42 2.45
CA ILE A 109 -9.15 5.16 1.03
C ILE A 109 -9.29 3.66 0.81
N THR A 110 -10.23 3.26 -0.04
CA THR A 110 -10.47 1.86 -0.37
C THR A 110 -10.10 1.60 -1.83
N MET A 111 -9.21 0.64 -2.04
CA MET A 111 -8.80 0.19 -3.37
C MET A 111 -8.99 -1.32 -3.49
N ASP A 112 -9.58 -1.77 -4.60
CA ASP A 112 -9.91 -3.16 -4.87
C ASP A 112 -9.16 -3.70 -6.10
N LEU A 113 -8.54 -4.87 -5.95
CA LEU A 113 -8.06 -5.68 -7.06
C LEU A 113 -9.02 -6.87 -7.24
N PRO A 114 -9.86 -6.88 -8.27
CA PRO A 114 -10.71 -8.02 -8.56
C PRO A 114 -9.86 -9.20 -9.06
N VAL A 115 -9.89 -10.29 -8.32
CA VAL A 115 -9.13 -11.51 -8.62
C VAL A 115 -10.01 -12.53 -9.33
N ALA A 116 -11.29 -12.61 -8.98
CA ALA A 116 -12.31 -13.38 -9.66
C ALA A 116 -13.65 -12.65 -9.54
N ARG A 117 -14.72 -13.20 -10.14
CA ARG A 117 -16.03 -12.55 -10.17
C ARG A 117 -16.52 -12.07 -8.80
N ASP A 118 -16.30 -12.88 -7.76
CA ASP A 118 -16.78 -12.62 -6.41
C ASP A 118 -15.59 -12.56 -5.40
N ALA A 119 -14.35 -12.61 -5.90
CA ALA A 119 -13.15 -12.60 -5.09
C ALA A 119 -12.34 -11.32 -5.32
N VAL A 120 -12.07 -10.60 -4.24
CA VAL A 120 -11.42 -9.29 -4.28
C VAL A 120 -10.34 -9.21 -3.20
N LEU A 121 -9.16 -8.75 -3.60
CA LEU A 121 -8.16 -8.25 -2.68
C LEU A 121 -8.42 -6.75 -2.48
N ARG A 122 -8.72 -6.36 -1.24
CA ARG A 122 -8.97 -4.96 -0.87
C ARG A 122 -7.85 -4.43 0.00
N TYR A 123 -7.37 -3.25 -0.35
CA TYR A 123 -6.55 -2.40 0.50
C TYR A 123 -7.40 -1.25 1.03
N GLU A 124 -7.35 -1.04 2.32
CA GLU A 124 -8.00 0.08 2.99
C GLU A 124 -6.94 0.84 3.78
N TYR A 125 -6.62 2.03 3.33
CA TYR A 125 -5.74 2.94 4.05
C TYR A 125 -6.57 3.86 4.94
N VAL A 126 -6.08 4.10 6.15
CA VAL A 126 -6.65 5.08 7.06
C VAL A 126 -5.58 6.10 7.41
N VAL A 127 -5.77 7.33 6.92
CA VAL A 127 -4.91 8.48 7.21
C VAL A 127 -5.57 9.28 8.33
N TYR A 128 -4.97 9.25 9.51
CA TYR A 128 -5.53 9.91 10.68
C TYR A 128 -5.40 11.43 10.61
N ASN A 129 -6.37 12.14 11.16
CA ASN A 129 -6.36 13.60 11.32
C ASN A 129 -7.19 13.98 12.55
N ILE A 130 -6.76 13.47 13.69
CA ILE A 130 -7.49 13.61 14.96
C ILE A 130 -6.89 14.65 15.89
N GLN A 131 -6.03 15.53 15.34
CA GLN A 131 -5.30 16.56 16.08
C GLN A 131 -4.50 15.99 17.27
N SER A 132 -3.95 14.80 17.10
CA SER A 132 -3.06 14.14 18.05
C SER A 132 -1.68 13.98 17.43
N PRO A 133 -0.66 14.70 17.89
CA PRO A 133 0.69 14.69 17.28
C PRO A 133 1.27 13.28 17.10
N ALA A 134 0.90 12.35 17.98
CA ALA A 134 1.38 10.98 17.89
C ALA A 134 0.65 10.13 16.82
N ARG A 135 -0.58 10.51 16.44
CA ARG A 135 -1.43 9.74 15.51
C ARG A 135 -1.55 10.34 14.13
N ASP A 136 -1.37 11.65 14.00
CA ASP A 136 -1.52 12.33 12.71
C ASP A 136 -0.40 11.97 11.72
N TYR A 137 0.69 11.35 12.20
CA TYR A 137 1.75 10.75 11.38
C TYR A 137 1.53 9.26 11.08
N LEU A 138 0.44 8.65 11.57
CA LEU A 138 0.14 7.24 11.33
C LEU A 138 -0.74 7.06 10.10
N VAL A 139 -0.43 6.02 9.37
CA VAL A 139 -1.25 5.51 8.27
C VAL A 139 -1.40 4.00 8.47
N ASP A 140 -2.63 3.55 8.67
CA ASP A 140 -2.92 2.14 8.75
C ASP A 140 -3.20 1.59 7.34
N LEU A 141 -2.73 0.39 7.07
CA LEU A 141 -3.11 -0.40 5.91
C LEU A 141 -3.79 -1.68 6.37
N ASN A 142 -5.07 -1.79 6.09
CA ASN A 142 -5.86 -3.01 6.28
C ASN A 142 -5.98 -3.76 4.96
N VAL A 143 -5.64 -5.05 4.99
CA VAL A 143 -5.72 -5.93 3.83
C VAL A 143 -6.83 -6.95 4.03
N TYR A 144 -7.79 -6.98 3.10
CA TYR A 144 -8.90 -7.93 3.14
C TYR A 144 -8.88 -8.85 1.92
N LEU A 145 -8.91 -10.15 2.19
CA LEU A 145 -9.01 -11.21 1.20
C LEU A 145 -10.48 -11.66 1.09
N LYS A 146 -11.31 -10.86 0.42
CA LYS A 146 -12.75 -11.12 0.33
C LYS A 146 -13.03 -12.26 -0.64
N ASN A 147 -13.64 -13.35 -0.15
CA ASN A 147 -13.98 -14.56 -0.93
C ASN A 147 -12.79 -15.18 -1.69
N MET A 148 -11.56 -14.92 -1.23
CA MET A 148 -10.34 -15.38 -1.89
C MET A 148 -10.01 -16.85 -1.63
N ALA A 149 -10.50 -17.45 -0.55
CA ALA A 149 -10.15 -18.81 -0.13
C ALA A 149 -10.32 -19.86 -1.23
N PRO A 150 -11.39 -19.89 -2.04
CA PRO A 150 -11.52 -20.85 -3.14
C PRO A 150 -10.52 -20.63 -4.27
N GLN A 151 -10.02 -19.41 -4.41
CA GLN A 151 -9.10 -19.01 -5.48
C GLN A 151 -7.64 -19.21 -5.10
N MET A 152 -7.34 -19.12 -3.81
CA MET A 152 -5.97 -19.34 -3.35
C MET A 152 -5.58 -20.80 -3.53
N ALA A 153 -4.35 -21.03 -3.95
CA ALA A 153 -3.77 -22.37 -3.93
C ALA A 153 -3.69 -22.86 -2.49
N SER A 154 -3.28 -24.11 -2.28
CA SER A 154 -3.11 -24.70 -0.93
C SER A 154 -1.98 -23.99 -0.14
N GLN A 155 -1.93 -22.69 -0.25
CA GLN A 155 -0.94 -21.81 0.35
C GLN A 155 -1.54 -21.19 1.61
N THR A 156 -0.78 -21.26 2.68
CA THR A 156 -1.16 -20.70 3.98
C THR A 156 -0.50 -19.36 4.29
N THR A 157 0.37 -18.89 3.38
CA THR A 157 1.16 -17.66 3.58
C THR A 157 0.99 -16.71 2.40
N VAL A 158 0.96 -15.42 2.71
CA VAL A 158 1.06 -14.31 1.75
C VAL A 158 2.43 -13.67 1.97
N GLY A 159 3.21 -13.50 0.91
CA GLY A 159 4.47 -12.79 0.97
C GLY A 159 4.23 -11.28 0.93
N ILE A 160 5.05 -10.54 1.67
CA ILE A 160 5.10 -9.08 1.64
C ILE A 160 6.46 -8.68 1.08
N ASP A 161 6.48 -7.87 0.05
CA ASP A 161 7.65 -7.23 -0.49
C ASP A 161 7.51 -5.72 -0.33
N TRP A 162 8.34 -5.14 0.54
CA TRP A 162 8.35 -3.71 0.80
C TRP A 162 9.76 -3.17 0.71
N SER A 163 9.99 -2.32 -0.27
CA SER A 163 11.30 -1.70 -0.49
C SER A 163 11.18 -0.24 -0.91
N ASN A 164 12.12 0.57 -0.47
CA ASN A 164 12.27 1.95 -0.89
C ASN A 164 13.72 2.44 -0.67
N ARG A 165 14.05 3.57 -1.28
CA ARG A 165 15.26 4.33 -0.99
C ARG A 165 14.88 5.58 -0.23
N SER A 166 15.25 5.66 1.04
CA SER A 166 15.07 6.86 1.85
C SER A 166 16.01 7.98 1.41
N TYR A 167 15.53 9.22 1.43
CA TYR A 167 16.37 10.39 1.22
C TYR A 167 17.19 10.70 2.48
N GLN A 168 18.36 11.27 2.27
CA GLN A 168 19.10 11.90 3.35
C GLN A 168 18.48 13.26 3.66
N ASN A 169 17.96 13.42 4.87
CA ASN A 169 17.28 14.64 5.31
C ASN A 169 18.09 15.43 6.36
N GLU A 170 19.09 14.79 6.98
CA GLU A 170 19.92 15.37 8.03
C GLU A 170 21.36 15.64 7.60
N LYS A 171 22.05 16.48 8.36
CA LYS A 171 23.49 16.72 8.15
C LYS A 171 24.30 15.55 8.67
N GLY A 172 24.92 14.82 7.76
CA GLY A 172 25.81 13.71 8.11
C GLY A 172 25.14 12.37 8.00
N PHE A 173 25.36 11.74 6.86
CA PHE A 173 24.85 10.41 6.49
C PHE A 173 25.09 9.36 7.58
N GLN A 174 26.27 9.34 8.17
CA GLN A 174 26.62 8.31 9.15
C GLN A 174 25.77 8.42 10.43
N ASN A 175 25.45 9.62 10.86
CA ASN A 175 24.61 9.86 12.02
C ASN A 175 23.16 9.45 11.73
N GLU A 176 22.61 9.89 10.62
CA GLU A 176 21.25 9.54 10.20
C GLU A 176 21.09 8.02 10.05
N ASN A 177 22.04 7.36 9.38
CA ASN A 177 22.01 5.90 9.21
C ASN A 177 22.11 5.13 10.52
N THR A 178 22.82 5.65 11.52
CA THR A 178 22.94 5.02 12.84
C THR A 178 21.60 5.03 13.60
N TYR A 179 20.79 6.07 13.41
CA TYR A 179 19.49 6.22 14.08
C TYR A 179 18.30 5.75 13.26
N THR A 180 18.53 5.35 12.01
CA THR A 180 17.47 4.76 11.18
C THR A 180 17.20 3.33 11.63
N THR A 181 16.00 3.06 12.10
CA THR A 181 15.60 1.74 12.60
C THR A 181 14.27 1.33 11.98
N ILE A 182 14.18 0.09 11.51
CA ILE A 182 12.92 -0.55 11.14
C ILE A 182 12.54 -1.49 12.28
N SER A 183 11.39 -1.22 12.89
CA SER A 183 10.84 -2.09 13.94
C SER A 183 9.66 -2.86 13.38
N VAL A 184 9.71 -4.19 13.51
CA VAL A 184 8.63 -5.09 13.08
C VAL A 184 8.09 -5.79 14.32
N SER A 185 6.79 -5.62 14.54
CA SER A 185 6.05 -6.38 15.56
C SER A 185 5.04 -7.29 14.88
N TYR A 186 4.98 -8.55 15.31
CA TYR A 186 4.00 -9.49 14.80
C TYR A 186 3.30 -10.20 15.96
N THR A 187 2.01 -10.48 15.76
CA THR A 187 1.24 -11.33 16.67
C THR A 187 0.79 -12.58 15.92
N HIS A 188 0.89 -13.76 16.55
CA HIS A 188 0.33 -14.98 16.00
C HIS A 188 -1.20 -14.91 16.05
N LEU A 189 -1.82 -14.59 14.92
CA LEU A 189 -3.26 -14.71 14.74
C LEU A 189 -3.56 -16.12 14.21
N ARG A 190 -4.36 -16.89 14.95
CA ARG A 190 -4.95 -18.13 14.42
C ARG A 190 -5.98 -17.70 13.37
N ALA A 191 -5.84 -18.27 12.17
CA ALA A 191 -6.65 -17.94 11.02
C ALA A 191 -8.15 -18.19 11.25
N HIS A 192 -8.90 -17.09 11.40
CA HIS A 192 -10.31 -17.06 11.01
C HIS A 192 -10.72 -15.73 10.37
N GLU A 193 -9.95 -14.67 10.56
CA GLU A 193 -10.07 -13.42 9.81
C GLU A 193 -8.71 -12.72 9.88
N THR A 194 -8.03 -12.57 8.73
CA THR A 194 -6.69 -12.00 8.71
C THR A 194 -6.80 -10.50 8.41
N THR A 195 -6.76 -9.70 9.45
CA THR A 195 -6.47 -8.27 9.35
C THR A 195 -4.99 -8.09 9.69
N LEU A 196 -4.19 -7.65 8.72
CA LEU A 196 -2.80 -7.26 8.93
C LEU A 196 -2.79 -5.76 9.25
N HIS A 197 -2.38 -5.41 10.46
CA HIS A 197 -2.01 -4.03 10.80
C HIS A 197 -0.50 -3.89 10.61
N LEU A 198 -0.10 -3.05 9.68
CA LEU A 198 1.28 -2.63 9.43
C LEU A 198 1.58 -1.31 10.14
#